data_d128ad96878cb7e0b3e7cff15ecb857f
#
_entry.id   d128ad96878cb7e0b3e7cff15ecb857f
#
_cell.length_a   1.000
_cell.length_b   1.000
_cell.length_c   1.000
_cell.angle_alpha   90.00
_cell.angle_beta   90.00
_cell.angle_gamma   90.00
#
_symmetry.space_group_name_H-M   'P 1'
#
loop_
_entity.id
_entity.type
_entity.pdbx_description
1 polymer ?
#
loop_
_entity_poly.entity_id
_entity_poly.type
_entity_poly.pdbx_seq_one_letter_code
_entity_poly.pdbx_strand_id
1 'polypeptide(L)'
;MLAFNFKKFLQSGQYSDVEFSIKPEMFPISKMFKAHRQLLALRNEVFAAMFYGPLPEKDVVVITDLHPDGFYGLLKYLYTGKPKIKSTEEAMYTRTAADKYLEPYLALTCSEYISAHVTAEQVCHVIDYTLLTGGEYVDNAVGRLLEDRPEAILASDAFTDCLQETVHFVLEKVTNVPEMYVVLAVHRWAQAFCQKIATTGNKPVDIKTAIAPFLAKLRFLALTPEEFVTFNTSDDTRDVLCKDDAFAIMSVILCNKSIELPSWACKERKPRCSDTKMSGC
;
A
#
# COMPACT_ATOMS: atom_id res chain seq x y z
N MET A 1 -31.11 31.93 9.11
CA MET A 1 -31.06 30.58 9.68
C MET A 1 -29.72 30.43 10.41
N LEU A 2 -29.67 30.41 11.74
CA LEU A 2 -28.45 30.20 12.51
C LEU A 2 -27.94 28.79 12.24
N ALA A 3 -26.84 28.66 11.49
CA ALA A 3 -26.19 27.37 11.28
C ALA A 3 -25.64 26.89 12.62
N PHE A 4 -26.30 25.91 13.22
CA PHE A 4 -25.86 25.32 14.49
C PHE A 4 -24.49 24.68 14.29
N ASN A 5 -23.48 25.13 14.99
CA ASN A 5 -22.09 24.66 14.84
C ASN A 5 -21.86 23.41 15.70
N PHE A 6 -22.35 22.27 15.27
CA PHE A 6 -22.18 20.99 15.96
C PHE A 6 -20.72 20.56 16.13
N LYS A 7 -19.80 21.12 15.34
CA LYS A 7 -18.35 20.86 15.47
C LYS A 7 -17.81 21.16 16.87
N LYS A 8 -18.32 22.20 17.53
CA LYS A 8 -17.90 22.55 18.92
C LYS A 8 -18.23 21.42 19.89
N PHE A 9 -19.37 20.76 19.76
CA PHE A 9 -19.77 19.66 20.60
C PHE A 9 -18.88 18.43 20.42
N LEU A 10 -18.51 18.09 19.16
CA LEU A 10 -17.55 17.03 18.90
C LEU A 10 -16.17 17.33 19.54
N GLN A 11 -15.71 18.57 19.47
CA GLN A 11 -14.41 18.96 19.98
C GLN A 11 -14.36 19.03 21.52
N SER A 12 -15.42 19.53 22.15
CA SER A 12 -15.49 19.66 23.61
C SER A 12 -15.96 18.41 24.33
N GLY A 13 -16.67 17.50 23.63
CA GLY A 13 -17.38 16.39 24.25
C GLY A 13 -18.51 16.80 25.18
N GLN A 14 -18.91 18.07 25.19
CA GLN A 14 -20.00 18.57 26.05
C GLN A 14 -21.31 17.91 25.67
N TYR A 15 -22.04 17.39 26.66
CA TYR A 15 -23.29 16.64 26.50
C TYR A 15 -23.16 15.31 25.73
N SER A 16 -21.94 14.77 25.60
CA SER A 16 -21.77 13.43 25.02
C SER A 16 -22.42 12.37 25.90
N ASP A 17 -23.03 11.37 25.25
CA ASP A 17 -23.74 10.25 25.86
C ASP A 17 -23.27 8.89 25.34
N VAL A 18 -22.18 8.89 24.55
CA VAL A 18 -21.49 7.68 24.08
C VAL A 18 -19.99 7.95 23.92
N GLU A 19 -19.20 6.91 24.15
CA GLU A 19 -17.75 6.91 23.88
C GLU A 19 -17.41 5.79 22.91
N PHE A 20 -16.54 6.10 21.94
CA PHE A 20 -15.99 5.12 21.01
C PHE A 20 -14.53 4.86 21.36
N SER A 21 -14.21 3.60 21.65
CA SER A 21 -12.84 3.13 21.85
C SER A 21 -12.34 2.50 20.57
N ILE A 22 -11.52 3.23 19.81
CA ILE A 22 -10.92 2.73 18.57
C ILE A 22 -9.59 2.08 18.90
N LYS A 23 -9.50 0.75 18.69
CA LYS A 23 -8.34 -0.09 19.01
C LYS A 23 -8.06 -1.02 17.83
N PRO A 24 -7.56 -0.51 16.70
CA PRO A 24 -7.33 -1.34 15.52
C PRO A 24 -6.31 -2.45 15.81
N GLU A 25 -6.61 -3.66 15.39
CA GLU A 25 -5.71 -4.81 15.53
C GLU A 25 -4.43 -4.64 14.70
N MET A 26 -4.54 -3.95 13.55
CA MET A 26 -3.45 -3.76 12.60
C MET A 26 -2.48 -2.61 12.97
N PHE A 27 -2.87 -1.74 13.90
CA PHE A 27 -2.07 -0.56 14.25
C PHE A 27 -1.87 -0.48 15.77
N PRO A 28 -0.66 -0.24 16.29
CA PRO A 28 -0.39 -0.17 17.72
C PRO A 28 -0.85 1.18 18.33
N ILE A 29 -2.05 1.63 17.96
CA ILE A 29 -2.62 2.90 18.39
C ILE A 29 -4.02 2.68 18.94
N SER A 30 -4.38 3.42 19.97
CA SER A 30 -5.74 3.46 20.46
C SER A 30 -6.18 4.88 20.76
N LYS A 31 -7.46 5.19 20.52
CA LYS A 31 -8.01 6.53 20.78
C LYS A 31 -9.45 6.46 21.20
N MET A 32 -9.82 7.31 22.14
CA MET A 32 -11.19 7.47 22.62
C MET A 32 -11.82 8.71 21.98
N PHE A 33 -13.09 8.59 21.57
CA PHE A 33 -13.87 9.71 21.03
C PHE A 33 -15.21 9.79 21.75
N LYS A 34 -15.54 10.97 22.24
CA LYS A 34 -16.85 11.30 22.80
C LYS A 34 -17.80 11.76 21.71
N ALA A 35 -19.03 11.29 21.72
CA ALA A 35 -20.02 11.63 20.70
C ALA A 35 -21.46 11.65 21.27
N HIS A 36 -22.43 11.96 20.40
CA HIS A 36 -23.83 12.16 20.73
C HIS A 36 -24.69 11.21 19.92
N ARG A 37 -25.30 10.22 20.59
CA ARG A 37 -26.12 9.16 19.96
C ARG A 37 -27.19 9.75 19.04
N GLN A 38 -27.98 10.69 19.54
CA GLN A 38 -29.06 11.28 18.78
C GLN A 38 -28.58 11.98 17.52
N LEU A 39 -27.47 12.72 17.58
CA LEU A 39 -26.91 13.41 16.43
C LEU A 39 -26.41 12.42 15.39
N LEU A 40 -25.67 11.39 15.82
CA LEU A 40 -25.17 10.35 14.93
C LEU A 40 -26.31 9.58 14.26
N ALA A 41 -27.32 9.17 15.02
CA ALA A 41 -28.47 8.44 14.53
C ALA A 41 -29.34 9.25 13.54
N LEU A 42 -29.48 10.55 13.74
CA LEU A 42 -30.20 11.44 12.81
C LEU A 42 -29.44 11.64 11.47
N ARG A 43 -28.15 11.38 11.44
CA ARG A 43 -27.28 11.62 10.30
C ARG A 43 -26.86 10.36 9.56
N ASN A 44 -26.98 9.20 10.20
CA ASN A 44 -26.49 7.94 9.65
C ASN A 44 -27.32 6.76 10.16
N GLU A 45 -27.81 5.93 9.25
CA GLU A 45 -28.69 4.81 9.56
C GLU A 45 -28.00 3.67 10.33
N VAL A 46 -26.69 3.46 10.13
CA VAL A 46 -25.91 2.46 10.88
C VAL A 46 -25.86 2.85 12.37
N PHE A 47 -25.62 4.12 12.68
CA PHE A 47 -25.68 4.63 14.05
C PHE A 47 -27.09 4.63 14.61
N ALA A 48 -28.11 4.87 13.77
CA ALA A 48 -29.51 4.76 14.21
C ALA A 48 -29.83 3.32 14.63
N ALA A 49 -29.44 2.32 13.84
CA ALA A 49 -29.61 0.91 14.17
C ALA A 49 -28.78 0.51 15.41
N MET A 50 -27.54 1.02 15.51
CA MET A 50 -26.63 0.75 16.61
C MET A 50 -27.18 1.22 17.98
N PHE A 51 -27.80 2.37 18.05
CA PHE A 51 -28.23 2.98 19.31
C PHE A 51 -29.70 2.80 19.63
N TYR A 52 -30.54 2.69 18.61
CA TYR A 52 -32.01 2.64 18.74
C TYR A 52 -32.65 1.41 18.09
N GLY A 53 -31.81 0.47 17.62
CA GLY A 53 -32.28 -0.81 17.10
C GLY A 53 -32.69 -1.80 18.20
N PRO A 54 -33.02 -3.05 17.84
CA PRO A 54 -33.48 -4.07 18.78
C PRO A 54 -32.47 -4.48 19.86
N LEU A 55 -31.16 -4.33 19.57
CA LEU A 55 -30.04 -4.64 20.45
C LEU A 55 -29.09 -3.42 20.55
N PRO A 56 -29.47 -2.40 21.33
CA PRO A 56 -28.70 -1.16 21.37
C PRO A 56 -27.36 -1.35 22.09
N GLU A 57 -26.32 -0.72 21.50
CA GLU A 57 -24.99 -0.68 22.08
C GLU A 57 -24.95 0.13 23.38
N LYS A 58 -24.01 -0.25 24.26
CA LYS A 58 -23.81 0.38 25.57
C LYS A 58 -23.09 1.72 25.43
N ASP A 59 -22.74 2.31 26.58
CA ASP A 59 -22.11 3.64 26.64
C ASP A 59 -20.71 3.70 26.03
N VAL A 60 -20.01 2.57 25.99
CA VAL A 60 -18.70 2.45 25.33
C VAL A 60 -18.79 1.44 24.20
N VAL A 61 -18.57 1.91 22.97
CA VAL A 61 -18.53 1.10 21.75
C VAL A 61 -17.06 0.86 21.36
N VAL A 62 -16.65 -0.41 21.25
CA VAL A 62 -15.29 -0.80 20.86
C VAL A 62 -15.26 -1.10 19.36
N ILE A 63 -14.32 -0.48 18.64
CA ILE A 63 -14.11 -0.68 17.21
C ILE A 63 -12.65 -1.08 16.99
N THR A 64 -12.43 -2.24 16.37
CA THR A 64 -11.10 -2.86 16.21
C THR A 64 -10.59 -2.90 14.77
N ASP A 65 -11.39 -2.50 13.81
CA ASP A 65 -11.16 -2.63 12.37
C ASP A 65 -11.02 -1.28 11.64
N LEU A 66 -10.96 -0.17 12.38
CA LEU A 66 -10.80 1.16 11.80
C LEU A 66 -9.61 1.91 12.40
N HIS A 67 -8.91 2.67 11.56
CA HIS A 67 -7.91 3.63 12.03
C HIS A 67 -8.59 4.79 12.79
N PRO A 68 -8.03 5.26 13.94
CA PRO A 68 -8.63 6.34 14.74
C PRO A 68 -8.87 7.63 13.96
N ASP A 69 -7.93 8.02 13.08
CA ASP A 69 -8.07 9.24 12.29
C ASP A 69 -9.15 9.11 11.22
N GLY A 70 -9.34 7.90 10.67
CA GLY A 70 -10.45 7.60 9.76
C GLY A 70 -11.81 7.72 10.42
N PHE A 71 -11.96 7.11 11.59
CA PHE A 71 -13.19 7.24 12.38
C PHE A 71 -13.46 8.70 12.78
N TYR A 72 -12.42 9.44 13.15
CA TYR A 72 -12.56 10.88 13.44
C TYR A 72 -12.94 11.69 12.19
N GLY A 73 -12.43 11.32 11.02
CA GLY A 73 -12.83 11.89 9.72
C GLY A 73 -14.33 11.71 9.46
N LEU A 74 -14.85 10.49 9.68
CA LEU A 74 -16.27 10.17 9.62
C LEU A 74 -17.09 11.02 10.62
N LEU A 75 -16.69 11.06 11.89
CA LEU A 75 -17.37 11.88 12.89
C LEU A 75 -17.41 13.36 12.48
N LYS A 76 -16.29 13.92 12.01
CA LYS A 76 -16.24 15.31 11.53
C LYS A 76 -17.25 15.55 10.41
N TYR A 77 -17.36 14.61 9.46
CA TYR A 77 -18.32 14.70 8.38
C TYR A 77 -19.77 14.65 8.89
N LEU A 78 -20.12 13.70 9.75
CA LEU A 78 -21.47 13.60 10.31
C LEU A 78 -21.88 14.85 11.12
N TYR A 79 -20.93 15.46 11.84
CA TYR A 79 -21.20 16.68 12.61
C TYR A 79 -21.27 17.96 11.78
N THR A 80 -20.63 18.00 10.62
CA THR A 80 -20.50 19.23 9.83
C THR A 80 -21.23 19.20 8.50
N GLY A 81 -21.55 18.00 7.99
CA GLY A 81 -22.08 17.78 6.65
C GLY A 81 -21.07 18.07 5.53
N LYS A 82 -19.80 18.30 5.86
CA LYS A 82 -18.75 18.66 4.87
C LYS A 82 -17.52 17.82 5.07
N PRO A 83 -17.03 17.12 4.03
CA PRO A 83 -15.76 16.43 4.08
C PRO A 83 -14.62 17.46 4.30
N LYS A 84 -13.67 17.13 5.17
CA LYS A 84 -12.45 17.92 5.39
C LYS A 84 -11.27 16.98 5.45
N ILE A 85 -10.62 16.81 4.33
CA ILE A 85 -9.48 15.92 4.13
C ILE A 85 -8.24 16.78 3.95
N LYS A 86 -7.12 16.41 4.56
CA LYS A 86 -5.89 17.19 4.57
C LYS A 86 -4.68 16.43 3.99
N SER A 87 -4.75 15.10 3.95
CA SER A 87 -3.68 14.26 3.44
C SER A 87 -4.25 12.99 2.79
N THR A 88 -3.43 12.32 1.99
CA THR A 88 -3.76 11.03 1.36
C THR A 88 -4.05 9.95 2.41
N GLU A 89 -3.30 9.92 3.51
CA GLU A 89 -3.51 8.99 4.62
C GLU A 89 -4.86 9.24 5.31
N GLU A 90 -5.18 10.51 5.63
CA GLU A 90 -6.49 10.85 6.22
C GLU A 90 -7.62 10.47 5.27
N ALA A 91 -7.43 10.63 3.96
CA ALA A 91 -8.40 10.20 2.94
C ALA A 91 -8.60 8.68 2.94
N MET A 92 -7.52 7.90 2.92
CA MET A 92 -7.56 6.43 2.94
C MET A 92 -8.32 5.91 4.18
N TYR A 93 -7.92 6.36 5.35
CA TYR A 93 -8.54 5.93 6.61
C TYR A 93 -10.01 6.36 6.71
N THR A 94 -10.32 7.60 6.29
CA THR A 94 -11.71 8.12 6.30
C THR A 94 -12.59 7.38 5.32
N ARG A 95 -12.06 6.98 4.16
CA ARG A 95 -12.79 6.20 3.18
C ARG A 95 -13.21 4.85 3.73
N THR A 96 -12.30 4.10 4.36
CA THR A 96 -12.64 2.81 4.98
C THR A 96 -13.74 2.97 6.04
N ALA A 97 -13.68 4.04 6.84
CA ALA A 97 -14.74 4.33 7.80
C ALA A 97 -16.05 4.70 7.10
N ALA A 98 -16.00 5.45 6.01
CA ALA A 98 -17.18 5.82 5.22
C ALA A 98 -17.85 4.59 4.57
N ASP A 99 -17.07 3.68 4.00
CA ASP A 99 -17.59 2.43 3.43
C ASP A 99 -18.28 1.57 4.50
N LYS A 100 -17.65 1.40 5.67
CA LYS A 100 -18.21 0.65 6.80
C LYS A 100 -19.53 1.23 7.32
N TYR A 101 -19.63 2.56 7.37
CA TYR A 101 -20.81 3.26 7.89
C TYR A 101 -21.77 3.73 6.79
N LEU A 102 -21.65 3.19 5.57
CA LEU A 102 -22.55 3.43 4.44
C LEU A 102 -22.70 4.92 4.09
N GLU A 103 -21.57 5.64 4.04
CA GLU A 103 -21.49 7.05 3.65
C GLU A 103 -20.87 7.20 2.24
N PRO A 104 -21.57 6.84 1.15
CA PRO A 104 -21.00 6.73 -0.18
C PRO A 104 -20.47 8.07 -0.72
N TYR A 105 -21.10 9.19 -0.37
CA TYR A 105 -20.61 10.51 -0.77
C TYR A 105 -19.26 10.84 -0.14
N LEU A 106 -19.07 10.51 1.16
CA LEU A 106 -17.80 10.70 1.83
C LEU A 106 -16.73 9.77 1.25
N ALA A 107 -17.07 8.51 0.99
CA ALA A 107 -16.17 7.54 0.37
C ALA A 107 -15.70 8.01 -1.02
N LEU A 108 -16.63 8.48 -1.86
CA LEU A 108 -16.29 9.03 -3.18
C LEU A 108 -15.37 10.25 -3.07
N THR A 109 -15.69 11.20 -2.18
CA THR A 109 -14.85 12.39 -1.98
C THR A 109 -13.43 12.05 -1.51
N CYS A 110 -13.29 11.03 -0.65
CA CYS A 110 -11.98 10.52 -0.25
C CYS A 110 -11.23 9.91 -1.44
N SER A 111 -11.90 9.14 -2.29
CA SER A 111 -11.32 8.54 -3.49
C SER A 111 -10.82 9.62 -4.46
N GLU A 112 -11.63 10.62 -4.74
CA GLU A 112 -11.25 11.75 -5.59
C GLU A 112 -10.04 12.50 -5.02
N TYR A 113 -9.98 12.68 -3.69
CA TYR A 113 -8.84 13.31 -3.06
C TYR A 113 -7.56 12.49 -3.24
N ILE A 114 -7.60 11.18 -3.00
CA ILE A 114 -6.46 10.28 -3.20
C ILE A 114 -6.00 10.35 -4.65
N SER A 115 -6.93 10.20 -5.60
CA SER A 115 -6.63 10.24 -7.04
C SER A 115 -5.95 11.53 -7.50
N ALA A 116 -6.26 12.65 -6.84
CA ALA A 116 -5.70 13.96 -7.18
C ALA A 116 -4.36 14.26 -6.49
N HIS A 117 -4.05 13.62 -5.36
CA HIS A 117 -2.94 14.03 -4.51
C HIS A 117 -1.92 12.90 -4.19
N VAL A 118 -2.20 11.65 -4.56
CA VAL A 118 -1.26 10.56 -4.33
C VAL A 118 0.03 10.80 -5.12
N THR A 119 1.18 10.62 -4.45
CA THR A 119 2.50 10.76 -5.06
C THR A 119 3.16 9.41 -5.26
N ALA A 120 4.23 9.33 -6.07
CA ALA A 120 4.98 8.10 -6.29
C ALA A 120 5.51 7.49 -4.98
N GLU A 121 5.93 8.34 -4.03
CA GLU A 121 6.43 7.93 -2.71
C GLU A 121 5.34 7.32 -1.82
N GLN A 122 4.07 7.59 -2.11
CA GLN A 122 2.93 7.09 -1.31
C GLN A 122 2.26 5.85 -1.93
N VAL A 123 2.55 5.51 -3.19
CA VAL A 123 1.88 4.43 -3.93
C VAL A 123 1.92 3.11 -3.16
N CYS A 124 3.10 2.67 -2.70
CA CYS A 124 3.23 1.39 -1.99
C CYS A 124 2.44 1.39 -0.68
N HIS A 125 2.42 2.51 0.04
CA HIS A 125 1.64 2.65 1.26
C HIS A 125 0.12 2.58 1.00
N VAL A 126 -0.36 3.18 -0.09
CA VAL A 126 -1.76 3.08 -0.52
C VAL A 126 -2.13 1.64 -0.86
N ILE A 127 -1.25 0.92 -1.56
CA ILE A 127 -1.47 -0.49 -1.91
C ILE A 127 -1.48 -1.36 -0.65
N ASP A 128 -0.49 -1.21 0.25
CA ASP A 128 -0.43 -1.94 1.53
C ASP A 128 -1.71 -1.79 2.32
N TYR A 129 -2.15 -0.56 2.50
CA TYR A 129 -3.37 -0.27 3.25
C TYR A 129 -4.60 -0.91 2.60
N THR A 130 -4.70 -0.87 1.27
CA THR A 130 -5.81 -1.48 0.52
C THR A 130 -5.83 -2.99 0.69
N LEU A 131 -4.67 -3.64 0.58
CA LEU A 131 -4.54 -5.09 0.76
C LEU A 131 -4.91 -5.52 2.19
N LEU A 132 -4.46 -4.78 3.20
CA LEU A 132 -4.74 -5.05 4.60
C LEU A 132 -6.22 -4.85 4.99
N THR A 133 -6.91 -3.92 4.35
CA THR A 133 -8.32 -3.62 4.66
C THR A 133 -9.31 -4.40 3.81
N GLY A 134 -8.84 -5.24 2.88
CA GLY A 134 -9.69 -6.01 1.96
C GLY A 134 -10.43 -5.14 0.93
N GLY A 135 -9.95 -3.92 0.68
CA GLY A 135 -10.55 -3.03 -0.30
C GLY A 135 -10.19 -3.44 -1.73
N GLU A 136 -11.14 -3.38 -2.66
CA GLU A 136 -10.89 -3.53 -4.12
C GLU A 136 -10.23 -2.28 -4.73
N TYR A 137 -9.61 -1.48 -3.92
CA TYR A 137 -9.30 -0.09 -4.18
C TYR A 137 -7.82 0.11 -4.56
N VAL A 138 -7.47 -0.32 -5.72
CA VAL A 138 -6.29 0.26 -6.42
C VAL A 138 -6.83 1.17 -7.51
N ASP A 139 -6.90 2.45 -7.19
CA ASP A 139 -7.43 3.49 -8.06
C ASP A 139 -6.65 3.58 -9.39
N ASN A 140 -7.33 4.05 -10.42
CA ASN A 140 -6.75 4.41 -11.71
C ASN A 140 -5.54 5.36 -11.58
N ALA A 141 -5.47 6.16 -10.50
CA ALA A 141 -4.34 7.04 -10.23
C ALA A 141 -3.08 6.27 -9.84
N VAL A 142 -3.20 5.24 -8.99
CA VAL A 142 -2.08 4.35 -8.63
C VAL A 142 -1.60 3.60 -9.87
N GLY A 143 -2.53 3.09 -10.70
CA GLY A 143 -2.20 2.44 -11.97
C GLY A 143 -1.41 3.37 -12.90
N ARG A 144 -1.89 4.60 -13.09
CA ARG A 144 -1.18 5.62 -13.90
C ARG A 144 0.21 5.96 -13.35
N LEU A 145 0.36 6.09 -12.04
CA LEU A 145 1.67 6.37 -11.44
C LEU A 145 2.66 5.21 -11.63
N LEU A 146 2.18 3.94 -11.59
CA LEU A 146 3.00 2.77 -11.88
C LEU A 146 3.48 2.72 -13.35
N GLU A 147 2.73 3.33 -14.27
CA GLU A 147 3.09 3.45 -15.69
C GLU A 147 3.99 4.68 -15.96
N ASP A 148 3.63 5.84 -15.35
CA ASP A 148 4.26 7.14 -15.65
C ASP A 148 5.50 7.43 -14.80
N ARG A 149 5.58 6.89 -13.58
CA ARG A 149 6.63 7.17 -12.59
C ARG A 149 7.22 5.91 -11.94
N PRO A 150 7.46 4.81 -12.70
CA PRO A 150 7.89 3.53 -12.12
C PRO A 150 9.22 3.64 -11.37
N GLU A 151 10.19 4.40 -11.90
CA GLU A 151 11.50 4.56 -11.28
C GLU A 151 11.40 5.27 -9.92
N ALA A 152 10.58 6.32 -9.82
CA ALA A 152 10.39 7.03 -8.57
C ALA A 152 9.73 6.14 -7.50
N ILE A 153 8.75 5.30 -7.89
CA ILE A 153 8.11 4.34 -6.99
C ILE A 153 9.10 3.29 -6.51
N LEU A 154 9.83 2.66 -7.44
CA LEU A 154 10.84 1.65 -7.13
C LEU A 154 12.01 2.21 -6.31
N ALA A 155 12.33 3.50 -6.43
CA ALA A 155 13.37 4.17 -5.66
C ALA A 155 12.93 4.63 -4.27
N SER A 156 11.62 4.66 -4.00
CA SER A 156 11.08 5.19 -2.75
C SER A 156 11.38 4.33 -1.53
N ASP A 157 11.45 4.95 -0.35
CA ASP A 157 11.54 4.23 0.92
C ASP A 157 10.27 3.40 1.18
N ALA A 158 9.11 3.89 0.72
CA ALA A 158 7.85 3.16 0.80
C ALA A 158 7.89 1.82 0.06
N PHE A 159 8.63 1.70 -1.05
CA PHE A 159 8.82 0.43 -1.73
C PHE A 159 9.69 -0.53 -0.92
N THR A 160 10.76 -0.06 -0.28
CA THR A 160 11.63 -0.92 0.54
C THR A 160 10.96 -1.39 1.83
N ASP A 161 9.91 -0.68 2.28
CA ASP A 161 9.24 -0.91 3.56
C ASP A 161 7.89 -1.64 3.42
N CYS A 162 7.40 -1.79 2.19
CA CYS A 162 6.07 -2.33 1.90
C CYS A 162 5.96 -3.85 2.12
N LEU A 163 4.71 -4.34 2.10
CA LEU A 163 4.39 -5.76 2.20
C LEU A 163 4.91 -6.55 0.98
N GLN A 164 5.17 -7.82 1.18
CA GLN A 164 5.57 -8.75 0.12
C GLN A 164 4.52 -8.78 -1.01
N GLU A 165 3.25 -8.77 -0.68
CA GLU A 165 2.11 -8.73 -1.59
C GLU A 165 2.13 -7.47 -2.46
N THR A 166 2.52 -6.34 -1.88
CA THR A 166 2.67 -5.07 -2.61
C THR A 166 3.81 -5.13 -3.60
N VAL A 167 4.95 -5.74 -3.24
CA VAL A 167 6.02 -5.99 -4.21
C VAL A 167 5.51 -6.83 -5.38
N HIS A 168 4.79 -7.93 -5.11
CA HIS A 168 4.19 -8.75 -6.16
C HIS A 168 3.26 -7.94 -7.08
N PHE A 169 2.40 -7.11 -6.49
CA PHE A 169 1.48 -6.25 -7.22
C PHE A 169 2.23 -5.24 -8.12
N VAL A 170 3.24 -4.55 -7.56
CA VAL A 170 4.05 -3.58 -8.32
C VAL A 170 4.78 -4.26 -9.48
N LEU A 171 5.39 -5.44 -9.25
CA LEU A 171 6.09 -6.19 -10.29
C LEU A 171 5.19 -6.65 -11.45
N GLU A 172 3.89 -6.83 -11.19
CA GLU A 172 2.91 -7.18 -12.24
C GLU A 172 2.44 -5.97 -13.06
N LYS A 173 2.41 -4.81 -12.45
CA LYS A 173 1.82 -3.60 -13.05
C LYS A 173 2.84 -2.62 -13.61
N VAL A 174 4.07 -2.60 -13.07
CA VAL A 174 5.09 -1.65 -13.47
C VAL A 174 5.55 -1.91 -14.91
N THR A 175 5.55 -0.84 -15.70
CA THR A 175 5.99 -0.79 -17.10
C THR A 175 6.94 0.39 -17.31
N ASN A 176 7.50 0.52 -18.50
CA ASN A 176 8.35 1.65 -18.90
C ASN A 176 9.56 1.91 -17.98
N VAL A 177 10.19 0.84 -17.48
CA VAL A 177 11.38 0.91 -16.63
C VAL A 177 12.41 -0.13 -17.06
N PRO A 178 13.73 0.20 -17.06
CA PRO A 178 14.79 -0.77 -17.31
C PRO A 178 14.77 -1.89 -16.27
N GLU A 179 14.95 -3.14 -16.70
CA GLU A 179 14.81 -4.28 -15.80
C GLU A 179 15.84 -4.28 -14.66
N MET A 180 17.03 -3.71 -14.92
CA MET A 180 18.06 -3.57 -13.86
C MET A 180 17.56 -2.74 -12.66
N TYR A 181 16.76 -1.67 -12.90
CA TYR A 181 16.14 -0.90 -11.82
C TYR A 181 15.19 -1.76 -10.98
N VAL A 182 14.41 -2.61 -11.66
CA VAL A 182 13.46 -3.53 -10.98
C VAL A 182 14.20 -4.54 -10.11
N VAL A 183 15.24 -5.17 -10.67
CA VAL A 183 16.05 -6.17 -9.95
C VAL A 183 16.72 -5.56 -8.72
N LEU A 184 17.33 -4.37 -8.87
CA LEU A 184 17.96 -3.68 -7.75
C LEU A 184 16.96 -3.18 -6.70
N ALA A 185 15.77 -2.76 -7.11
CA ALA A 185 14.72 -2.35 -6.18
C ALA A 185 14.24 -3.52 -5.32
N VAL A 186 13.99 -4.69 -5.93
CA VAL A 186 13.60 -5.90 -5.20
C VAL A 186 14.72 -6.37 -4.27
N HIS A 187 15.99 -6.25 -4.70
CA HIS A 187 17.13 -6.56 -3.84
C HIS A 187 17.17 -5.64 -2.60
N ARG A 188 17.01 -4.32 -2.78
CA ARG A 188 16.94 -3.37 -1.64
C ARG A 188 15.79 -3.69 -0.69
N TRP A 189 14.63 -4.04 -1.24
CA TRP A 189 13.50 -4.50 -0.43
C TRP A 189 13.87 -5.74 0.40
N ALA A 190 14.52 -6.73 -0.21
CA ALA A 190 14.94 -7.95 0.48
C ALA A 190 15.96 -7.66 1.60
N GLN A 191 16.89 -6.74 1.38
CA GLN A 191 17.82 -6.27 2.42
C GLN A 191 17.09 -5.64 3.61
N ALA A 192 16.17 -4.70 3.33
CA ALA A 192 15.36 -4.04 4.37
C ALA A 192 14.49 -5.04 5.13
N PHE A 193 13.88 -5.99 4.43
CA PHE A 193 13.09 -7.07 5.02
C PHE A 193 13.91 -7.95 5.97
N CYS A 194 15.11 -8.39 5.55
CA CYS A 194 16.01 -9.17 6.39
C CYS A 194 16.43 -8.40 7.64
N GLN A 195 16.74 -7.10 7.51
CA GLN A 195 17.09 -6.24 8.65
C GLN A 195 15.91 -6.10 9.63
N LYS A 196 14.69 -5.89 9.15
CA LYS A 196 13.48 -5.86 9.98
C LYS A 196 13.30 -7.13 10.79
N ILE A 197 13.41 -8.30 10.14
CA ILE A 197 13.27 -9.59 10.81
C ILE A 197 14.35 -9.75 11.91
N ALA A 198 15.59 -9.39 11.62
CA ALA A 198 16.69 -9.48 12.58
C ALA A 198 16.44 -8.63 13.84
N THR A 199 15.78 -7.46 13.71
CA THR A 199 15.46 -6.57 14.84
C THR A 199 14.28 -7.05 15.68
N THR A 200 13.39 -7.89 15.13
CA THR A 200 12.20 -8.39 15.84
C THR A 200 12.46 -9.66 16.68
N GLY A 201 13.71 -10.15 16.71
CA GLY A 201 14.07 -11.38 17.44
C GLY A 201 13.60 -12.68 16.80
N ASN A 202 13.07 -12.62 15.59
CA ASN A 202 12.73 -13.78 14.79
C ASN A 202 13.98 -14.46 14.20
N LYS A 203 13.80 -15.70 13.69
CA LYS A 203 14.88 -16.40 13.01
C LYS A 203 15.40 -15.57 11.84
N PRO A 204 16.72 -15.31 11.75
CA PRO A 204 17.28 -14.55 10.62
C PRO A 204 16.90 -15.19 9.28
N VAL A 205 16.51 -14.35 8.33
CA VAL A 205 16.26 -14.72 6.94
C VAL A 205 17.38 -14.14 6.09
N ASP A 206 17.96 -14.93 5.20
CA ASP A 206 18.94 -14.45 4.24
C ASP A 206 18.29 -13.79 3.03
N ILE A 207 19.05 -12.97 2.31
CA ILE A 207 18.56 -12.21 1.14
C ILE A 207 18.07 -13.16 0.05
N LYS A 208 18.73 -14.30 -0.15
CA LYS A 208 18.35 -15.29 -1.15
C LYS A 208 16.95 -15.85 -0.88
N THR A 209 16.67 -16.18 0.38
CA THR A 209 15.33 -16.63 0.81
C THR A 209 14.29 -15.53 0.68
N ALA A 210 14.63 -14.29 1.03
CA ALA A 210 13.71 -13.15 0.94
C ALA A 210 13.36 -12.79 -0.52
N ILE A 211 14.29 -12.92 -1.46
CA ILE A 211 14.08 -12.59 -2.88
C ILE A 211 13.45 -13.73 -3.68
N ALA A 212 13.55 -14.98 -3.21
CA ALA A 212 13.09 -16.18 -3.91
C ALA A 212 11.65 -16.08 -4.45
N PRO A 213 10.65 -15.55 -3.71
CA PRO A 213 9.29 -15.44 -4.21
C PRO A 213 9.13 -14.57 -5.47
N PHE A 214 10.08 -13.68 -5.73
CA PHE A 214 10.03 -12.73 -6.83
C PHE A 214 10.82 -13.16 -8.07
N LEU A 215 11.71 -14.15 -7.95
CA LEU A 215 12.62 -14.57 -9.04
C LEU A 215 11.87 -14.85 -10.35
N ALA A 216 10.71 -15.49 -10.27
CA ALA A 216 9.88 -15.80 -11.46
C ALA A 216 9.30 -14.54 -12.15
N LYS A 217 9.29 -13.40 -11.47
CA LYS A 217 8.80 -12.11 -12.02
C LYS A 217 9.92 -11.19 -12.47
N LEU A 218 11.18 -11.48 -12.11
CA LEU A 218 12.36 -10.74 -12.54
C LEU A 218 12.82 -11.26 -13.91
N ARG A 219 12.98 -10.36 -14.87
CA ARG A 219 13.32 -10.71 -16.26
C ARG A 219 14.82 -10.69 -16.48
N PHE A 220 15.58 -11.54 -15.80
CA PHE A 220 17.04 -11.56 -15.93
C PHE A 220 17.54 -11.72 -17.37
N LEU A 221 16.75 -12.40 -18.24
CA LEU A 221 17.08 -12.54 -19.66
C LEU A 221 16.86 -11.25 -20.48
N ALA A 222 16.28 -10.21 -19.89
CA ALA A 222 16.12 -8.89 -20.50
C ALA A 222 17.28 -7.94 -20.17
N LEU A 223 18.19 -8.35 -19.27
CA LEU A 223 19.39 -7.60 -18.95
C LEU A 223 20.43 -7.70 -20.08
N THR A 224 21.22 -6.65 -20.27
CA THR A 224 22.43 -6.75 -21.10
C THR A 224 23.47 -7.64 -20.42
N PRO A 225 24.44 -8.20 -21.18
CA PRO A 225 25.53 -8.96 -20.59
C PRO A 225 26.28 -8.18 -19.49
N GLU A 226 26.53 -6.88 -19.73
CA GLU A 226 27.22 -5.99 -18.80
C GLU A 226 26.43 -5.77 -17.52
N GLU A 227 25.12 -5.54 -17.61
CA GLU A 227 24.23 -5.39 -16.47
C GLU A 227 24.19 -6.68 -15.63
N PHE A 228 24.06 -7.82 -16.29
CA PHE A 228 24.02 -9.11 -15.59
C PHE A 228 25.34 -9.43 -14.88
N VAL A 229 26.50 -9.17 -15.55
CA VAL A 229 27.82 -9.33 -14.94
C VAL A 229 27.95 -8.41 -13.72
N THR A 230 27.59 -7.14 -13.86
CA THR A 230 27.65 -6.16 -12.76
C THR A 230 26.80 -6.65 -11.56
N PHE A 231 25.57 -7.11 -11.81
CA PHE A 231 24.70 -7.66 -10.76
C PHE A 231 25.33 -8.88 -10.09
N ASN A 232 25.88 -9.81 -10.84
CA ASN A 232 26.38 -11.10 -10.32
C ASN A 232 27.80 -11.01 -9.71
N THR A 233 28.51 -9.89 -9.87
CA THR A 233 29.86 -9.67 -9.35
C THR A 233 29.94 -8.59 -8.26
N SER A 234 28.92 -7.77 -8.12
CA SER A 234 28.86 -6.76 -7.05
C SER A 234 28.82 -7.43 -5.67
N ASP A 235 29.54 -6.86 -4.70
CA ASP A 235 29.60 -7.37 -3.34
C ASP A 235 28.21 -7.48 -2.69
N ASP A 236 27.27 -6.61 -3.06
CA ASP A 236 25.92 -6.59 -2.50
C ASP A 236 25.01 -7.67 -3.08
N THR A 237 25.17 -8.03 -4.37
CA THR A 237 24.19 -8.84 -5.12
C THR A 237 24.70 -10.20 -5.58
N ARG A 238 26.02 -10.45 -5.49
CA ARG A 238 26.67 -11.69 -6.02
C ARG A 238 26.11 -13.00 -5.45
N ASP A 239 25.55 -12.98 -4.23
CA ASP A 239 25.04 -14.15 -3.55
C ASP A 239 23.53 -14.38 -3.74
N VAL A 240 22.85 -13.55 -4.55
CA VAL A 240 21.41 -13.67 -4.83
C VAL A 240 21.12 -14.93 -5.64
N LEU A 241 21.89 -15.18 -6.70
CA LEU A 241 21.76 -16.36 -7.54
C LEU A 241 22.82 -17.41 -7.16
N CYS A 242 22.48 -18.69 -7.29
CA CYS A 242 23.50 -19.72 -7.21
C CYS A 242 24.38 -19.70 -8.48
N LYS A 243 25.60 -20.25 -8.39
CA LYS A 243 26.55 -20.25 -9.51
C LYS A 243 26.02 -20.92 -10.76
N ASP A 244 25.28 -22.02 -10.60
CA ASP A 244 24.72 -22.79 -11.72
C ASP A 244 23.61 -22.01 -12.40
N ASP A 245 22.71 -21.36 -11.63
CA ASP A 245 21.65 -20.53 -12.17
C ASP A 245 22.23 -19.29 -12.89
N ALA A 246 23.20 -18.63 -12.29
CA ALA A 246 23.89 -17.48 -12.89
C ALA A 246 24.59 -17.85 -14.20
N PHE A 247 25.27 -19.02 -14.22
CA PHE A 247 25.90 -19.54 -15.43
C PHE A 247 24.89 -19.86 -16.53
N ALA A 248 23.77 -20.51 -16.20
CA ALA A 248 22.73 -20.84 -17.15
C ALA A 248 22.13 -19.57 -17.77
N ILE A 249 21.76 -18.58 -16.92
CA ILE A 249 21.19 -17.29 -17.38
C ILE A 249 22.19 -16.55 -18.29
N MET A 250 23.45 -16.42 -17.85
CA MET A 250 24.48 -15.72 -18.61
C MET A 250 24.74 -16.39 -19.95
N SER A 251 24.77 -17.73 -20.00
CA SER A 251 24.96 -18.48 -21.25
C SER A 251 23.83 -18.24 -22.24
N VAL A 252 22.60 -18.10 -21.78
CA VAL A 252 21.43 -17.79 -22.62
C VAL A 252 21.45 -16.33 -23.09
N ILE A 253 21.89 -15.39 -22.25
CA ILE A 253 22.06 -13.99 -22.63
C ILE A 253 23.12 -13.86 -23.73
N LEU A 254 24.30 -14.46 -23.57
CA LEU A 254 25.44 -14.33 -24.49
C LEU A 254 25.30 -15.11 -25.78
N CYS A 255 24.86 -16.37 -25.69
CA CYS A 255 25.03 -17.33 -26.79
C CYS A 255 23.72 -17.74 -27.43
N ASN A 256 22.59 -17.35 -26.91
CA ASN A 256 21.25 -17.80 -27.33
C ASN A 256 21.12 -19.34 -27.48
N LYS A 257 21.98 -20.11 -26.79
CA LYS A 257 21.98 -21.57 -26.83
C LYS A 257 20.82 -22.10 -25.99
N SER A 258 20.28 -23.24 -26.40
CA SER A 258 19.28 -24.02 -25.65
C SER A 258 19.93 -24.69 -24.44
N ILE A 259 20.26 -23.89 -23.41
CA ILE A 259 20.68 -24.40 -22.09
C ILE A 259 19.43 -24.46 -21.23
N GLU A 260 19.33 -25.50 -20.41
CA GLU A 260 18.23 -25.64 -19.47
C GLU A 260 18.31 -24.53 -18.42
N LEU A 261 17.32 -23.65 -18.44
CA LEU A 261 17.19 -22.58 -17.47
C LEU A 261 16.64 -23.10 -16.16
N PRO A 262 16.93 -22.45 -15.02
CA PRO A 262 16.27 -22.75 -13.77
C PRO A 262 14.74 -22.73 -13.93
N SER A 263 14.05 -23.63 -13.25
CA SER A 263 12.58 -23.78 -13.35
C SER A 263 11.81 -22.51 -13.01
N TRP A 264 12.39 -21.65 -12.18
CA TRP A 264 11.82 -20.36 -11.80
C TRP A 264 12.11 -19.23 -12.79
N ALA A 265 13.06 -19.38 -13.73
CA ALA A 265 13.51 -18.30 -14.59
C ALA A 265 12.40 -17.79 -15.52
N CYS A 266 12.14 -16.49 -15.48
CA CYS A 266 11.27 -15.81 -16.43
C CYS A 266 11.89 -15.89 -17.84
N LYS A 267 11.14 -16.40 -18.79
CA LYS A 267 11.59 -16.55 -20.20
C LYS A 267 11.43 -15.27 -21.02
N GLU A 268 10.84 -14.23 -20.46
CA GLU A 268 10.63 -12.94 -21.13
C GLU A 268 11.99 -12.25 -21.33
N ARG A 269 12.31 -11.95 -22.59
CA ARG A 269 13.57 -11.29 -23.00
C ARG A 269 13.39 -9.80 -23.28
N LYS A 270 12.14 -9.31 -23.33
CA LYS A 270 11.87 -7.89 -23.54
C LYS A 270 11.91 -7.16 -22.21
N PRO A 271 12.62 -6.03 -22.14
CA PRO A 271 12.54 -5.17 -20.96
C PRO A 271 11.10 -4.65 -20.79
N ARG A 272 10.77 -4.13 -19.62
CA ARG A 272 9.47 -3.52 -19.35
C ARG A 272 9.28 -2.19 -20.07
N CYS A 273 10.37 -1.66 -20.67
CA CYS A 273 10.35 -0.44 -21.46
C CYS A 273 9.65 -0.68 -22.81
N SER A 274 8.66 0.13 -23.16
CA SER A 274 8.09 0.13 -24.51
C SER A 274 9.10 0.81 -25.46
N ASP A 275 9.34 0.24 -26.62
CA ASP A 275 10.28 0.70 -27.66
C ASP A 275 10.04 2.14 -28.17
N THR A 276 9.05 2.86 -27.62
CA THR A 276 8.59 4.16 -28.13
C THR A 276 9.35 5.37 -27.55
N LYS A 277 10.27 5.21 -26.59
CA LYS A 277 11.01 6.35 -25.99
C LYS A 277 12.52 6.38 -26.26
N MET A 278 13.08 5.47 -27.05
CA MET A 278 14.53 5.50 -27.38
C MET A 278 14.91 6.38 -28.59
N SER A 279 14.02 7.22 -29.13
CA SER A 279 14.34 8.12 -30.25
C SER A 279 14.47 9.59 -29.84
N GLY A 280 15.09 9.85 -28.69
CA GLY A 280 15.26 11.22 -28.21
C GLY A 280 16.31 11.34 -27.10
N CYS A 281 17.57 10.96 -27.40
CA CYS A 281 18.79 11.45 -26.75
C CYS A 281 19.89 11.53 -27.77
#